data_75f6737dfec3df897548c48a71094143
#
_entry.id   75f6737dfec3df897548c48a71094143
#
_cell.length_a   1.000
_cell.length_b   1.000
_cell.length_c   1.000
_cell.angle_alpha   90.00
_cell.angle_beta   90.00
_cell.angle_gamma   90.00
#
_symmetry.space_group_name_H-M   'P 1'
#
loop_
_entity.id
_entity.type
_entity.pdbx_description
1 polymer ?
#
loop_
_entity_poly.entity_id
_entity_poly.type
_entity_poly.pdbx_seq_one_letter_code
_entity_poly.pdbx_strand_id
1 'polypeptide(L)' 'VGLMSASPGALGGLRSLSHLNPLMTLSQCWIAPKQFALGRAGDAFDDNGELQLPAQRDSVLEVVKQVLWAAERLAQ' A
#
# COMPACT_ATOMS: atom_id res chain seq x y z
N VAL A 1 1.02 -9.29 -5.22
CA VAL A 1 0.06 -8.24 -4.84
C VAL A 1 0.73 -7.18 -3.97
N GLY A 2 0.28 -5.98 -4.07
CA GLY A 2 0.68 -4.90 -3.19
C GLY A 2 -0.43 -4.60 -2.20
N LEU A 3 -0.08 -4.37 -0.94
CA LEU A 3 -1.05 -4.09 0.12
C LEU A 3 -0.93 -2.66 0.60
N MET A 4 -2.05 -1.97 0.65
CA MET A 4 -2.14 -0.60 1.16
C MET A 4 -3.45 -0.44 1.94
N SER A 5 -3.46 0.49 2.88
CA SER A 5 -4.66 0.83 3.63
C SER A 5 -4.73 2.33 3.88
N ALA A 6 -5.89 2.83 4.20
CA ALA A 6 -6.12 4.22 4.55
C ALA A 6 -7.18 4.31 5.64
N SER A 7 -7.04 5.25 6.56
CA SER A 7 -8.04 5.50 7.59
C SER A 7 -7.97 6.94 8.06
N PRO A 8 -9.04 7.49 8.67
CA PRO A 8 -8.99 8.83 9.27
C PRO A 8 -8.11 8.89 10.52
N GLY A 9 -7.79 7.75 11.14
CA GLY A 9 -6.91 7.70 12.30
C GLY A 9 -5.44 7.82 11.94
N ALA A 10 -4.60 7.99 12.95
CA ALA A 10 -3.17 8.22 12.75
C ALA A 10 -2.41 7.00 12.20
N LEU A 11 -2.90 5.79 12.46
CA LEU A 11 -2.20 4.55 12.08
C LEU A 11 -2.53 4.04 10.67
N GLY A 12 -3.49 4.71 9.98
CA GLY A 12 -3.77 4.42 8.58
C GLY A 12 -4.31 3.03 8.28
N GLY A 13 -4.95 2.38 9.24
CA GLY A 13 -5.46 1.03 9.03
C GLY A 13 -4.38 -0.04 9.09
N LEU A 14 -3.31 0.22 9.84
CA LEU A 14 -2.19 -0.71 9.99
C LEU A 14 -2.65 -2.10 10.45
N ARG A 15 -3.65 -2.16 11.33
CA ARG A 15 -4.21 -3.43 11.80
C ARG A 15 -4.86 -4.22 10.65
N SER A 16 -5.53 -3.53 9.73
CA SER A 16 -6.10 -4.18 8.54
C SER A 16 -5.04 -4.86 7.71
N LEU A 17 -3.89 -4.23 7.53
CA LEU A 17 -2.78 -4.84 6.81
C LEU A 17 -2.27 -6.09 7.53
N SER A 18 -2.22 -6.07 8.87
CA SER A 18 -1.79 -7.22 9.66
C SER A 18 -2.72 -8.43 9.47
N HIS A 19 -4.01 -8.20 9.25
CA HIS A 19 -4.98 -9.27 8.98
C HIS A 19 -4.95 -9.72 7.52
N LEU A 20 -4.78 -8.78 6.60
CA LEU A 20 -4.82 -9.05 5.17
C LEU A 20 -3.60 -9.86 4.71
N ASN A 21 -2.43 -9.61 5.28
CA ASN A 21 -1.19 -10.27 4.90
C ASN A 21 -1.28 -11.81 5.00
N PRO A 22 -1.71 -12.39 6.16
CA PRO A 22 -1.86 -13.85 6.24
C PRO A 22 -2.90 -14.41 5.28
N LEU A 23 -4.00 -13.69 5.03
CA LEU A 23 -5.04 -14.13 4.10
C LEU A 23 -4.49 -14.25 2.68
N MET A 24 -3.71 -13.26 2.24
CA MET A 24 -3.09 -13.28 0.91
C MET A 24 -2.04 -14.39 0.82
N THR A 25 -1.29 -14.65 1.89
CA THR A 25 -0.31 -15.73 1.93
C THR A 25 -0.99 -17.10 1.80
N LEU A 26 -2.11 -17.30 2.50
CA LEU A 26 -2.89 -18.53 2.39
C LEU A 26 -3.44 -18.76 0.99
N SER A 27 -3.72 -17.68 0.26
CA SER A 27 -4.16 -17.74 -1.13
C SER A 27 -3.01 -17.94 -2.11
N GLN A 28 -1.80 -18.16 -1.61
CA GLN A 28 -0.59 -18.35 -2.41
C GLN A 28 -0.24 -17.14 -3.29
N CYS A 29 -0.58 -15.95 -2.83
CA CYS A 29 -0.19 -14.71 -3.50
C CYS A 29 1.22 -14.30 -3.10
N TRP A 30 1.99 -13.80 -4.08
CA TRP A 30 3.22 -13.08 -3.77
C TRP A 30 2.84 -11.70 -3.23
N ILE A 31 3.44 -11.31 -2.12
CA ILE A 31 3.14 -10.04 -1.46
C ILE A 31 4.38 -9.14 -1.54
N ALA A 32 4.20 -7.92 -2.08
CA ALA A 32 5.29 -6.96 -2.14
C ALA A 32 5.79 -6.66 -0.72
N PRO A 33 7.12 -6.68 -0.48
CA PRO A 33 7.67 -6.38 0.85
C PRO A 33 7.25 -5.00 1.38
N LYS A 34 7.16 -4.00 0.50
CA LYS A 34 6.70 -2.67 0.90
C LYS A 34 5.18 -2.65 0.99
N GLN A 35 4.67 -2.25 2.14
CA GLN A 35 3.26 -2.00 2.37
C GLN A 35 3.09 -0.57 2.87
N PHE A 36 1.95 0.04 2.63
CA PHE A 36 1.72 1.42 2.99
C PHE A 36 0.37 1.59 3.69
N ALA A 37 0.40 2.23 4.86
CA ALA A 37 -0.78 2.59 5.62
C ALA A 37 -0.91 4.11 5.65
N LEU A 38 -1.98 4.66 5.04
CA LEU A 38 -2.21 6.10 4.98
C LEU A 38 -3.05 6.52 6.20
N GLY A 39 -2.39 7.17 7.17
CA GLY A 39 -3.07 7.77 8.31
C GLY A 39 -3.64 9.13 7.96
N ARG A 40 -4.64 9.57 8.74
CA ARG A 40 -5.29 10.87 8.56
C ARG A 40 -5.71 11.11 7.12
N ALA A 41 -6.38 10.13 6.54
CA ALA A 41 -6.71 10.14 5.12
C ALA A 41 -7.56 11.36 4.73
N GLY A 42 -8.38 11.90 5.65
CA GLY A 42 -9.17 13.09 5.39
C GLY A 42 -8.35 14.34 5.07
N ASP A 43 -7.13 14.43 5.60
CA ASP A 43 -6.24 15.57 5.42
C ASP A 43 -5.06 15.28 4.49
N ALA A 44 -4.99 14.08 3.92
CA ALA A 44 -3.82 13.64 3.16
C ALA A 44 -3.82 14.13 1.71
N PHE A 45 -4.99 14.50 1.18
CA PHE A 45 -5.13 14.90 -0.22
C PHE A 45 -5.32 16.41 -0.36
N ASP A 46 -4.82 16.97 -1.45
CA ASP A 46 -5.05 18.37 -1.79
C ASP A 46 -6.38 18.55 -2.54
N ASP A 47 -6.68 19.79 -2.97
CA ASP A 47 -7.92 20.10 -3.68
C ASP A 47 -8.04 19.40 -5.04
N ASN A 48 -6.92 18.94 -5.59
CA ASN A 48 -6.86 18.22 -6.86
C ASN A 48 -6.95 16.69 -6.67
N GLY A 49 -7.09 16.22 -5.43
CA GLY A 49 -7.14 14.79 -5.12
C GLY A 49 -5.78 14.11 -5.11
N GLU A 50 -4.70 14.86 -5.02
CA GLU A 50 -3.34 14.32 -4.95
C GLU A 50 -2.83 14.29 -3.52
N LEU A 51 -1.96 13.33 -3.19
CA LEU A 51 -1.31 13.27 -1.88
C LEU A 51 -0.41 14.50 -1.67
N GLN A 52 -0.59 15.18 -0.55
CA GLN A 52 0.13 16.42 -0.27
C GLN A 52 1.60 16.20 0.09
N LEU A 53 1.93 15.09 0.76
CA LEU A 53 3.29 14.84 1.24
C LEU A 53 4.06 13.99 0.24
N PRO A 54 5.21 14.47 -0.27
CA PRO A 54 6.02 13.71 -1.22
C PRO A 54 6.43 12.32 -0.70
N ALA A 55 6.72 12.20 0.60
CA ALA A 55 7.09 10.91 1.20
C ALA A 55 5.97 9.88 1.07
N GLN A 56 4.70 10.29 1.14
CA GLN A 56 3.56 9.40 0.97
C GLN A 56 3.44 8.94 -0.49
N ARG A 57 3.64 9.86 -1.44
CA ARG A 57 3.66 9.52 -2.86
C ARG A 57 4.77 8.51 -3.16
N ASP A 58 5.95 8.73 -2.60
CA ASP A 58 7.09 7.83 -2.81
C ASP A 58 6.81 6.44 -2.25
N SER A 59 6.12 6.35 -1.11
CA SER A 59 5.74 5.07 -0.52
C SER A 59 4.76 4.30 -1.40
N VAL A 60 3.76 4.98 -1.95
CA VAL A 60 2.80 4.36 -2.88
C VAL A 60 3.52 3.90 -4.14
N LEU A 61 4.39 4.73 -4.71
CA LEU A 61 5.14 4.39 -5.91
C LEU A 61 6.06 3.19 -5.67
N GLU A 62 6.65 3.07 -4.49
CA GLU A 62 7.50 1.93 -4.15
C GLU A 62 6.70 0.61 -4.13
N VAL A 63 5.47 0.63 -3.56
CA VAL A 63 4.60 -0.54 -3.61
C VAL A 63 4.31 -0.93 -5.06
N VAL A 64 3.95 0.05 -5.91
CA VAL A 64 3.64 -0.18 -7.31
C VAL A 64 4.86 -0.74 -8.06
N LYS A 65 6.05 -0.17 -7.83
CA LYS A 65 7.28 -0.63 -8.46
C LYS A 65 7.59 -2.09 -8.12
N GLN A 66 7.39 -2.49 -6.85
CA GLN A 66 7.62 -3.86 -6.43
C GLN A 66 6.65 -4.82 -7.09
N VAL A 67 5.37 -4.43 -7.23
CA VAL A 67 4.38 -5.25 -7.92
C VAL A 67 4.74 -5.40 -9.40
N LEU A 68 5.13 -4.32 -10.06
CA LEU A 68 5.51 -4.37 -11.48
C LEU A 68 6.75 -5.24 -11.70
N TRP A 69 7.74 -5.11 -10.83
CA TRP A 69 8.94 -5.95 -10.89
C TRP A 69 8.58 -7.43 -10.80
N ALA A 70 7.73 -7.80 -9.82
CA ALA A 70 7.32 -9.18 -9.64
C ALA A 70 6.47 -9.68 -10.81
N ALA A 71 5.58 -8.84 -11.34
CA ALA A 71 4.73 -9.22 -12.47
C ALA A 71 5.57 -9.57 -13.70
N GLU A 72 6.63 -8.82 -13.96
CA GLU A 72 7.55 -9.11 -15.06
C GLU A 72 8.31 -10.41 -14.85
N ARG A 73 8.71 -10.70 -13.60
CA ARG A 73 9.50 -11.89 -13.26
C ARG A 73 8.66 -13.17 -13.18
N LEU A 74 7.42 -13.05 -12.67
CA LEU A 74 6.58 -14.20 -12.38
C LEU A 74 5.58 -14.54 -13.48
N ALA A 75 5.45 -13.70 -14.49
CA ALA A 75 4.51 -13.90 -15.59
C ALA A 75 5.03 -14.84 -16.69
N GLN A 76 6.19 -15.41 -16.49
CA GLN A 76 6.83 -16.28 -17.49
C GLN A 76 6.43 -17.73 -17.34
#